data_630243da9f7626899b350c10d86c8e75
#
_entry.id   630243da9f7626899b350c10d86c8e75
#
_cell.length_a   1.000
_cell.length_b   1.000
_cell.length_c   1.000
_cell.angle_alpha   90.00
_cell.angle_beta   90.00
_cell.angle_gamma   90.00
#
_symmetry.space_group_name_H-M   'P 1'
#
loop_
_entity.id
_entity.type
_entity.pdbx_description
1 polymer ?
#
loop_
_entity_poly.entity_id
_entity_poly.type
_entity_poly.pdbx_seq_one_letter_code
_entity_poly.pdbx_strand_id
1 'polypeptide(L)'
;SDSLRFSLMDRLAQRGVPARSHRPSRELRAEPATRCLLTLASLAHPGWQLPPLAADVAQAFYLALDGLDPVRAHLLSRIVYRAKAGEAPTLTSFDIIAGKAQERITYRLGQAYEQLRRWLLAYRVEEVQALDHFLSRLFGEVLSQPGFRFHGDFDAGRVAAQLIESARKFRWAVAGVGQTPLLDMGRDYLGLVESGLIGALFVAGWQENEDAVLIAPAYTFLMRNRAVQHQFWLDVGSSGWAERLDQPLTHPYVLSRRWSEDRIWTDADEVATKQQNLYRLLVGLLRRCRTRVHLGITQWGEQGFEQQGMLVQVLQRVLGQGEKPQGVGG
;
A
#
# COMPACT_ATOMS: atom_id res chain seq x y z
N SER A 1 5.84 6.79 9.79
CA SER A 1 6.11 5.38 9.52
C SER A 1 4.81 4.57 9.48
N ASP A 2 4.81 3.44 8.77
CA ASP A 2 3.62 2.58 8.68
C ASP A 2 3.36 1.84 9.99
N SER A 3 4.41 1.50 10.75
CA SER A 3 4.29 0.84 12.06
C SER A 3 3.64 1.76 13.10
N LEU A 4 4.04 3.03 13.15
CA LEU A 4 3.40 4.03 14.03
C LEU A 4 1.92 4.20 13.70
N ARG A 5 1.59 4.28 12.41
CA ARG A 5 0.21 4.38 11.93
C ARG A 5 -0.63 3.18 12.37
N PHE A 6 -0.10 1.96 12.14
CA PHE A 6 -0.80 0.72 12.51
C PHE A 6 -1.03 0.65 14.03
N SER A 7 0.04 0.87 14.83
CA SER A 7 -0.06 0.86 16.29
C SER A 7 -1.07 1.89 16.83
N LEU A 8 -1.12 3.08 16.21
CA LEU A 8 -2.07 4.12 16.62
C LEU A 8 -3.50 3.75 16.26
N MET A 9 -3.74 3.20 15.07
CA MET A 9 -5.06 2.73 14.65
C MET A 9 -5.58 1.64 15.60
N ASP A 10 -4.75 0.65 15.93
CA ASP A 10 -5.09 -0.43 16.84
C ASP A 10 -5.41 0.11 18.26
N ARG A 11 -4.59 1.01 18.79
CA ARG A 11 -4.83 1.62 20.12
C ARG A 11 -6.10 2.46 20.19
N LEU A 12 -6.44 3.17 19.13
CA LEU A 12 -7.69 3.94 19.07
C LEU A 12 -8.89 2.99 18.98
N ALA A 13 -8.79 1.94 18.17
CA ALA A 13 -9.84 0.92 18.06
C ALA A 13 -10.09 0.22 19.41
N GLN A 14 -9.04 -0.17 20.15
CA GLN A 14 -9.15 -0.75 21.50
C GLN A 14 -9.87 0.17 22.51
N ARG A 15 -9.82 1.48 22.28
CA ARG A 15 -10.51 2.48 23.11
C ARG A 15 -11.88 2.90 22.59
N GLY A 16 -12.37 2.25 21.52
CA GLY A 16 -13.64 2.60 20.90
C GLY A 16 -13.65 3.95 20.19
N VAL A 17 -12.46 4.53 19.90
CA VAL A 17 -12.35 5.80 19.19
C VAL A 17 -12.28 5.53 17.68
N PRO A 18 -13.28 5.97 16.90
CA PRO A 18 -13.23 5.79 15.46
C PRO A 18 -12.04 6.55 14.86
N ALA A 19 -11.23 5.85 14.10
CA ALA A 19 -10.07 6.42 13.45
C ALA A 19 -10.01 5.99 11.99
N ARG A 20 -9.49 6.86 11.16
CA ARG A 20 -9.26 6.59 9.73
C ARG A 20 -7.85 6.99 9.34
N SER A 21 -7.24 6.19 8.52
CA SER A 21 -5.92 6.46 7.99
C SER A 21 -6.01 6.85 6.52
N HIS A 22 -5.31 7.93 6.15
CA HIS A 22 -5.05 8.16 4.74
C HIS A 22 -3.90 7.24 4.31
N ARG A 23 -4.23 6.30 3.45
CA ARG A 23 -3.25 5.42 2.85
C ARG A 23 -2.56 6.17 1.71
N PRO A 24 -1.23 6.35 1.73
CA PRO A 24 -0.54 6.90 0.57
C PRO A 24 -0.82 6.00 -0.65
N SER A 25 -0.99 6.58 -1.83
CA SER A 25 -1.06 5.82 -3.06
C SER A 25 0.25 5.04 -3.21
N ARG A 26 0.15 3.71 -3.29
CA ARG A 26 1.28 2.83 -3.58
C ARG A 26 1.27 2.50 -5.06
N GLU A 27 2.40 2.10 -5.57
CA GLU A 27 2.45 1.49 -6.90
C GLU A 27 1.55 0.27 -6.92
N LEU A 28 0.84 0.07 -8.01
CA LEU A 28 -0.11 -1.04 -8.17
C LEU A 28 0.55 -2.39 -7.87
N ARG A 29 1.78 -2.59 -8.34
CA ARG A 29 2.57 -3.79 -8.08
C ARG A 29 2.92 -4.02 -6.61
N ALA A 30 3.01 -2.94 -5.81
CA ALA A 30 3.33 -3.02 -4.38
C ALA A 30 2.10 -3.34 -3.51
N GLU A 31 0.89 -3.25 -4.07
CA GLU A 31 -0.33 -3.56 -3.35
C GLU A 31 -0.50 -5.07 -3.16
N PRO A 32 -0.62 -5.58 -1.92
CA PRO A 32 -0.78 -7.01 -1.68
C PRO A 32 -1.96 -7.62 -2.41
N ALA A 33 -3.11 -6.92 -2.45
CA ALA A 33 -4.30 -7.39 -3.15
C ALA A 33 -4.05 -7.51 -4.67
N THR A 34 -3.32 -6.58 -5.28
CA THR A 34 -2.93 -6.66 -6.69
C THR A 34 -2.06 -7.90 -6.95
N ARG A 35 -1.03 -8.10 -6.11
CA ARG A 35 -0.14 -9.26 -6.25
C ARG A 35 -0.90 -10.57 -6.11
N CYS A 36 -1.82 -10.66 -5.16
CA CYS A 36 -2.69 -11.82 -5.01
C CYS A 36 -3.50 -12.09 -6.29
N LEU A 37 -4.23 -11.08 -6.77
CA LEU A 37 -5.11 -11.20 -7.94
C LEU A 37 -4.33 -11.54 -9.21
N LEU A 38 -3.19 -10.91 -9.46
CA LEU A 38 -2.37 -11.17 -10.66
C LEU A 38 -1.67 -12.53 -10.59
N THR A 39 -1.25 -12.99 -9.40
CA THR A 39 -0.73 -14.36 -9.21
C THR A 39 -1.82 -15.40 -9.50
N LEU A 40 -3.04 -15.20 -9.02
CA LEU A 40 -4.16 -16.10 -9.30
C LEU A 40 -4.56 -16.05 -10.78
N ALA A 41 -4.47 -14.87 -11.43
CA ALA A 41 -4.68 -14.75 -12.88
C ALA A 41 -3.62 -15.53 -13.67
N SER A 42 -2.35 -15.47 -13.29
CA SER A 42 -1.29 -16.27 -13.93
C SER A 42 -1.52 -17.78 -13.75
N LEU A 43 -2.04 -18.21 -12.59
CA LEU A 43 -2.43 -19.60 -12.38
C LEU A 43 -3.61 -20.01 -13.27
N ALA A 44 -4.56 -19.12 -13.51
CA ALA A 44 -5.74 -19.38 -14.35
C ALA A 44 -5.43 -19.37 -15.85
N HIS A 45 -4.37 -18.70 -16.28
CA HIS A 45 -4.02 -18.52 -17.70
C HIS A 45 -2.65 -19.17 -18.03
N PRO A 46 -2.54 -20.49 -18.04
CA PRO A 46 -1.27 -21.18 -18.35
C PRO A 46 -0.72 -20.81 -19.74
N GLY A 47 -1.57 -20.42 -20.68
CA GLY A 47 -1.17 -19.94 -22.00
C GLY A 47 -0.31 -18.68 -22.00
N TRP A 48 -0.23 -17.93 -20.90
CA TRP A 48 0.70 -16.79 -20.76
C TRP A 48 2.17 -17.25 -20.65
N GLN A 49 2.41 -18.52 -20.31
CA GLN A 49 3.75 -19.06 -20.06
C GLN A 49 4.52 -18.31 -18.97
N LEU A 50 3.82 -17.75 -18.01
CA LEU A 50 4.32 -17.00 -16.85
C LEU A 50 3.92 -17.72 -15.54
N PRO A 51 4.50 -18.92 -15.26
CA PRO A 51 4.18 -19.61 -14.01
C PRO A 51 4.71 -18.80 -12.82
N PRO A 52 3.87 -18.49 -11.81
CA PRO A 52 4.31 -17.75 -10.64
C PRO A 52 5.36 -18.54 -9.84
N LEU A 53 6.20 -17.83 -9.08
CA LEU A 53 7.09 -18.49 -8.13
C LEU A 53 6.30 -19.12 -6.99
N ALA A 54 6.79 -20.22 -6.41
CA ALA A 54 6.13 -20.87 -5.28
C ALA A 54 5.93 -19.94 -4.07
N ALA A 55 6.81 -18.97 -3.89
CA ALA A 55 6.69 -17.93 -2.87
C ALA A 55 5.52 -16.98 -3.14
N ASP A 56 5.31 -16.59 -4.40
CA ASP A 56 4.20 -15.72 -4.80
C ASP A 56 2.85 -16.45 -4.66
N VAL A 57 2.82 -17.75 -4.98
CA VAL A 57 1.64 -18.60 -4.75
C VAL A 57 1.34 -18.73 -3.25
N ALA A 58 2.37 -18.92 -2.40
CA ALA A 58 2.18 -18.94 -0.95
C ALA A 58 1.61 -17.62 -0.44
N GLN A 59 2.14 -16.50 -0.93
CA GLN A 59 1.64 -15.18 -0.58
C GLN A 59 0.20 -14.96 -1.09
N ALA A 60 -0.12 -15.41 -2.30
CA ALA A 60 -1.48 -15.31 -2.83
C ALA A 60 -2.47 -16.13 -1.99
N PHE A 61 -2.13 -17.35 -1.56
CA PHE A 61 -2.96 -18.14 -0.65
C PHE A 61 -3.12 -17.47 0.71
N TYR A 62 -2.04 -16.94 1.28
CA TYR A 62 -2.09 -16.19 2.54
C TYR A 62 -3.06 -14.99 2.47
N LEU A 63 -3.05 -14.28 1.34
CA LEU A 63 -3.90 -13.10 1.13
C LEU A 63 -5.34 -13.46 0.75
N ALA A 64 -5.55 -14.60 0.10
CA ALA A 64 -6.88 -15.04 -0.34
C ALA A 64 -7.65 -15.76 0.76
N LEU A 65 -7.03 -16.70 1.49
CA LEU A 65 -7.71 -17.60 2.42
C LEU A 65 -7.79 -17.00 3.82
N ASP A 66 -8.98 -16.87 4.35
CA ASP A 66 -9.18 -16.31 5.69
C ASP A 66 -8.66 -17.25 6.79
N GLY A 67 -7.90 -16.68 7.74
CA GLY A 67 -7.31 -17.41 8.86
C GLY A 67 -6.07 -18.24 8.49
N LEU A 68 -5.59 -18.20 7.25
CA LEU A 68 -4.33 -18.84 6.87
C LEU A 68 -3.16 -17.97 7.33
N ASP A 69 -2.22 -18.54 8.10
CA ASP A 69 -0.98 -17.88 8.49
C ASP A 69 0.14 -18.09 7.45
N PRO A 70 1.21 -17.27 7.47
CA PRO A 70 2.29 -17.36 6.47
C PRO A 70 3.01 -18.72 6.44
N VAL A 71 3.18 -19.39 7.59
CA VAL A 71 3.86 -20.69 7.69
C VAL A 71 3.03 -21.78 7.02
N ARG A 72 1.72 -21.81 7.31
CA ARG A 72 0.78 -22.75 6.68
C ARG A 72 0.60 -22.44 5.20
N ALA A 73 0.58 -21.17 4.80
CA ALA A 73 0.51 -20.78 3.39
C ALA A 73 1.72 -21.30 2.60
N HIS A 74 2.92 -21.17 3.15
CA HIS A 74 4.13 -21.72 2.55
C HIS A 74 4.09 -23.25 2.48
N LEU A 75 3.66 -23.91 3.54
CA LEU A 75 3.49 -25.37 3.57
C LEU A 75 2.48 -25.83 2.50
N LEU A 76 1.32 -25.18 2.43
CA LEU A 76 0.29 -25.48 1.44
C LEU A 76 0.83 -25.32 0.01
N SER A 77 1.43 -24.17 -0.31
CA SER A 77 2.01 -23.91 -1.62
C SER A 77 3.03 -25.00 -2.02
N ARG A 78 3.94 -25.36 -1.12
CA ARG A 78 4.95 -26.40 -1.38
C ARG A 78 4.34 -27.79 -1.64
N ILE A 79 3.21 -28.08 -1.09
CA ILE A 79 2.54 -29.37 -1.25
C ILE A 79 1.71 -29.41 -2.53
N VAL A 80 0.89 -28.37 -2.77
CA VAL A 80 -0.13 -28.39 -3.82
C VAL A 80 0.34 -27.83 -5.16
N TYR A 81 1.31 -26.93 -5.16
CA TYR A 81 1.76 -26.23 -6.36
C TYR A 81 2.97 -26.90 -6.99
N ARG A 82 2.93 -27.10 -8.29
CA ARG A 82 4.05 -27.58 -9.11
C ARG A 82 4.12 -26.77 -10.40
N ALA A 83 5.28 -26.24 -10.69
CA ALA A 83 5.62 -25.64 -11.97
C ALA A 83 6.85 -26.30 -12.53
N LYS A 84 6.80 -26.70 -13.79
CA LYS A 84 7.93 -27.20 -14.57
C LYS A 84 8.09 -26.35 -15.82
N ALA A 85 9.31 -26.16 -16.26
CA ALA A 85 9.57 -25.40 -17.48
C ALA A 85 8.84 -26.05 -18.68
N GLY A 86 8.09 -25.22 -19.42
CA GLY A 86 7.34 -25.66 -20.60
C GLY A 86 6.01 -26.38 -20.32
N GLU A 87 5.65 -26.62 -19.05
CA GLU A 87 4.37 -27.23 -18.68
C GLU A 87 3.44 -26.23 -17.99
N ALA A 88 2.11 -26.45 -18.12
CA ALA A 88 1.15 -25.68 -17.36
C ALA A 88 1.30 -25.96 -15.86
N PRO A 89 1.25 -24.90 -15.01
CA PRO A 89 1.33 -25.08 -13.56
C PRO A 89 0.14 -25.90 -13.04
N THR A 90 0.43 -26.82 -12.12
CA THR A 90 -0.58 -27.72 -11.55
C THR A 90 -0.87 -27.35 -10.10
N LEU A 91 -2.14 -27.54 -9.70
CA LEU A 91 -2.64 -27.42 -8.34
C LEU A 91 -3.21 -28.77 -7.91
N THR A 92 -2.55 -29.43 -6.98
CA THR A 92 -2.99 -30.74 -6.44
C THR A 92 -4.20 -30.56 -5.53
N SER A 93 -5.18 -31.50 -5.59
CA SER A 93 -6.32 -31.48 -4.68
C SER A 93 -5.88 -31.66 -3.22
N PHE A 94 -6.56 -30.96 -2.31
CA PHE A 94 -6.35 -31.11 -0.88
C PHE A 94 -6.70 -32.51 -0.37
N ASP A 95 -7.67 -33.16 -0.98
CA ASP A 95 -8.17 -34.46 -0.57
C ASP A 95 -7.14 -35.60 -0.73
N ILE A 96 -6.16 -35.43 -1.63
CA ILE A 96 -5.12 -36.44 -1.87
C ILE A 96 -3.78 -36.14 -1.16
N ILE A 97 -3.74 -35.10 -0.34
CA ILE A 97 -2.57 -34.77 0.47
C ILE A 97 -2.47 -35.71 1.66
N ALA A 98 -1.25 -36.08 2.06
CA ALA A 98 -1.00 -36.93 3.22
C ALA A 98 -1.64 -36.38 4.49
N GLY A 99 -2.35 -37.24 5.28
CA GLY A 99 -3.15 -36.83 6.44
C GLY A 99 -2.42 -35.95 7.47
N LYS A 100 -1.14 -36.21 7.78
CA LYS A 100 -0.32 -35.35 8.66
C LYS A 100 -0.21 -33.91 8.15
N ALA A 101 -0.20 -33.71 6.85
CA ALA A 101 -0.15 -32.36 6.27
C ALA A 101 -1.54 -31.70 6.28
N GLN A 102 -2.60 -32.49 6.07
CA GLN A 102 -3.99 -32.00 6.21
C GLN A 102 -4.27 -31.51 7.63
N GLU A 103 -3.85 -32.25 8.67
CA GLU A 103 -3.98 -31.82 10.07
C GLU A 103 -3.28 -30.51 10.36
N ARG A 104 -2.07 -30.30 9.83
CA ARG A 104 -1.29 -29.07 10.01
C ARG A 104 -1.92 -27.86 9.32
N ILE A 105 -2.57 -28.05 8.17
CA ILE A 105 -3.25 -26.99 7.42
C ILE A 105 -4.63 -26.73 7.99
N THR A 106 -5.30 -27.69 8.55
CA THR A 106 -6.69 -27.77 9.01
C THR A 106 -7.69 -27.98 7.88
N TYR A 107 -8.74 -28.72 8.18
CA TYR A 107 -9.80 -29.07 7.21
C TYR A 107 -10.53 -27.84 6.64
N ARG A 108 -10.82 -26.84 7.48
CA ARG A 108 -11.49 -25.60 7.05
C ARG A 108 -10.69 -24.85 5.98
N LEU A 109 -9.38 -24.70 6.20
CA LEU A 109 -8.48 -24.03 5.25
C LEU A 109 -8.31 -24.85 3.97
N GLY A 110 -8.27 -26.17 4.09
CA GLY A 110 -8.25 -27.10 2.96
C GLY A 110 -9.49 -26.96 2.07
N GLN A 111 -10.69 -26.82 2.67
CA GLN A 111 -11.92 -26.60 1.91
C GLN A 111 -11.92 -25.27 1.16
N ALA A 112 -11.50 -24.18 1.80
CA ALA A 112 -11.39 -22.88 1.13
C ALA A 112 -10.38 -22.91 -0.03
N TYR A 113 -9.23 -23.57 0.17
CA TYR A 113 -8.28 -23.83 -0.92
C TYR A 113 -8.92 -24.65 -2.05
N GLU A 114 -9.63 -25.71 -1.73
CA GLU A 114 -10.25 -26.59 -2.73
C GLU A 114 -11.34 -25.85 -3.54
N GLN A 115 -12.09 -24.97 -2.90
CA GLN A 115 -13.04 -24.09 -3.59
C GLN A 115 -12.33 -23.19 -4.60
N LEU A 116 -11.26 -22.50 -4.19
CA LEU A 116 -10.45 -21.67 -5.07
C LEU A 116 -9.83 -22.48 -6.21
N ARG A 117 -9.27 -23.65 -5.90
CA ARG A 117 -8.65 -24.55 -6.89
C ARG A 117 -9.66 -25.00 -7.95
N ARG A 118 -10.83 -25.49 -7.52
CA ARG A 118 -11.87 -25.95 -8.44
C ARG A 118 -12.34 -24.84 -9.35
N TRP A 119 -12.51 -23.64 -8.82
CA TRP A 119 -12.90 -22.49 -9.62
C TRP A 119 -11.83 -22.13 -10.67
N LEU A 120 -10.55 -22.07 -10.29
CA LEU A 120 -9.44 -21.78 -11.22
C LEU A 120 -9.33 -22.86 -12.31
N LEU A 121 -9.50 -24.13 -11.97
CA LEU A 121 -9.43 -25.23 -12.94
C LEU A 121 -10.67 -25.26 -13.86
N ALA A 122 -11.84 -24.95 -13.36
CA ALA A 122 -13.05 -24.83 -14.17
C ALA A 122 -12.89 -23.68 -15.18
N TYR A 123 -12.37 -22.54 -14.75
CA TYR A 123 -12.10 -21.40 -15.66
C TYR A 123 -11.12 -21.76 -16.80
N ARG A 124 -10.11 -22.59 -16.55
CA ARG A 124 -9.12 -22.98 -17.58
C ARG A 124 -9.70 -23.69 -18.79
N VAL A 125 -10.86 -24.31 -18.65
CA VAL A 125 -11.55 -25.04 -19.72
C VAL A 125 -12.67 -24.21 -20.39
N GLU A 126 -12.93 -23.02 -19.87
CA GLU A 126 -13.86 -22.07 -20.48
C GLU A 126 -13.15 -21.28 -21.61
N GLU A 127 -13.93 -20.55 -22.39
CA GLU A 127 -13.40 -19.58 -23.36
C GLU A 127 -12.65 -18.46 -22.66
N VAL A 128 -11.49 -18.08 -23.20
CA VAL A 128 -10.63 -17.04 -22.62
C VAL A 128 -11.38 -15.72 -22.58
N GLN A 129 -11.51 -15.16 -21.38
CA GLN A 129 -12.16 -13.87 -21.16
C GLN A 129 -11.10 -12.75 -21.07
N ALA A 130 -11.55 -11.50 -21.24
CA ALA A 130 -10.74 -10.34 -20.96
C ALA A 130 -10.33 -10.30 -19.48
N LEU A 131 -9.11 -9.85 -19.17
CA LEU A 131 -8.54 -9.88 -17.82
C LEU A 131 -9.43 -9.14 -16.80
N ASP A 132 -10.01 -8.00 -17.16
CA ASP A 132 -10.93 -7.27 -16.27
C ASP A 132 -12.21 -8.06 -15.95
N HIS A 133 -12.74 -8.84 -16.90
CA HIS A 133 -13.87 -9.73 -16.65
C HIS A 133 -13.47 -10.92 -15.77
N PHE A 134 -12.32 -11.54 -16.05
CA PHE A 134 -11.77 -12.60 -15.20
C PHE A 134 -11.59 -12.14 -13.75
N LEU A 135 -10.94 -10.99 -13.55
CA LEU A 135 -10.70 -10.43 -12.20
C LEU A 135 -12.02 -10.10 -11.48
N SER A 136 -13.01 -9.58 -12.20
CA SER A 136 -14.34 -9.30 -11.65
C SER A 136 -15.04 -10.58 -11.18
N ARG A 137 -14.98 -11.64 -12.00
CA ARG A 137 -15.57 -12.96 -11.67
C ARG A 137 -14.83 -13.60 -10.49
N LEU A 138 -13.50 -13.64 -10.52
CA LEU A 138 -12.69 -14.20 -9.43
C LEU A 138 -13.01 -13.51 -8.10
N PHE A 139 -13.08 -12.19 -8.11
CA PHE A 139 -13.42 -11.41 -6.92
C PHE A 139 -14.85 -11.68 -6.46
N GLY A 140 -15.83 -11.56 -7.35
CA GLY A 140 -17.25 -11.69 -7.00
C GLY A 140 -17.68 -13.12 -6.63
N GLU A 141 -17.18 -14.12 -7.37
CA GLU A 141 -17.62 -15.51 -7.19
C GLU A 141 -16.84 -16.26 -6.08
N VAL A 142 -15.60 -15.80 -5.77
CA VAL A 142 -14.74 -16.51 -4.82
C VAL A 142 -14.23 -15.59 -3.71
N LEU A 143 -13.39 -14.60 -4.02
CA LEU A 143 -12.59 -13.91 -3.02
C LEU A 143 -13.40 -13.04 -2.06
N SER A 144 -14.55 -12.52 -2.49
CA SER A 144 -15.47 -11.76 -1.66
C SER A 144 -16.44 -12.64 -0.84
N GLN A 145 -16.38 -13.96 -0.99
CA GLN A 145 -17.27 -14.89 -0.31
C GLN A 145 -16.78 -15.22 1.11
N PRO A 146 -17.66 -15.66 2.02
CA PRO A 146 -17.26 -16.14 3.35
C PRO A 146 -16.20 -17.24 3.28
N GLY A 147 -15.18 -17.15 4.13
CA GLY A 147 -14.01 -18.04 4.12
C GLY A 147 -12.82 -17.50 3.34
N PHE A 148 -13.00 -16.39 2.64
CA PHE A 148 -11.93 -15.65 1.97
C PHE A 148 -11.70 -14.30 2.65
N ARG A 149 -10.43 -13.86 2.71
CA ARG A 149 -10.02 -12.67 3.47
C ARG A 149 -10.60 -11.38 2.88
N PHE A 150 -10.79 -11.31 1.57
CA PHE A 150 -11.40 -10.15 0.90
C PHE A 150 -12.87 -9.91 1.30
N HIS A 151 -13.55 -10.90 1.87
CA HIS A 151 -14.92 -10.75 2.35
C HIS A 151 -15.05 -9.63 3.42
N GLY A 152 -14.07 -9.50 4.31
CA GLY A 152 -14.04 -8.50 5.38
C GLY A 152 -13.05 -7.36 5.16
N ASP A 153 -12.22 -7.41 4.13
CA ASP A 153 -11.19 -6.40 3.82
C ASP A 153 -11.65 -5.45 2.72
N PHE A 154 -12.33 -4.38 3.13
CA PHE A 154 -12.82 -3.35 2.20
C PHE A 154 -11.70 -2.58 1.50
N ASP A 155 -10.51 -2.46 2.11
CA ASP A 155 -9.38 -1.77 1.47
C ASP A 155 -8.79 -2.64 0.35
N ALA A 156 -8.66 -3.93 0.57
CA ALA A 156 -8.30 -4.88 -0.48
C ALA A 156 -9.37 -4.92 -1.59
N GLY A 157 -10.65 -4.86 -1.24
CA GLY A 157 -11.76 -4.76 -2.20
C GLY A 157 -11.67 -3.51 -3.08
N ARG A 158 -11.30 -2.35 -2.53
CA ARG A 158 -11.05 -1.13 -3.32
C ARG A 158 -9.88 -1.29 -4.28
N VAL A 159 -8.78 -1.88 -3.82
CA VAL A 159 -7.63 -2.15 -4.69
C VAL A 159 -8.03 -3.09 -5.83
N ALA A 160 -8.81 -4.12 -5.54
CA ALA A 160 -9.33 -5.02 -6.56
C ALA A 160 -10.19 -4.29 -7.61
N ALA A 161 -11.12 -3.44 -7.17
CA ALA A 161 -11.97 -2.65 -8.06
C ALA A 161 -11.13 -1.73 -8.97
N GLN A 162 -10.07 -1.13 -8.45
CA GLN A 162 -9.19 -0.26 -9.23
C GLN A 162 -8.28 -1.03 -10.17
N LEU A 163 -7.82 -2.22 -9.78
CA LEU A 163 -7.09 -3.11 -10.68
C LEU A 163 -7.97 -3.51 -11.88
N ILE A 164 -9.22 -3.88 -11.63
CA ILE A 164 -10.22 -4.21 -12.65
C ILE A 164 -10.45 -3.03 -13.58
N GLU A 165 -10.64 -1.83 -13.03
CA GLU A 165 -10.81 -0.60 -13.82
C GLU A 165 -9.56 -0.27 -14.65
N SER A 166 -8.37 -0.46 -14.11
CA SER A 166 -7.11 -0.26 -14.82
C SER A 166 -6.94 -1.26 -15.97
N ALA A 167 -7.23 -2.53 -15.75
CA ALA A 167 -7.19 -3.57 -16.77
C ALA A 167 -8.22 -3.28 -17.89
N ARG A 168 -9.41 -2.83 -17.54
CA ARG A 168 -10.45 -2.42 -18.48
C ARG A 168 -10.01 -1.24 -19.37
N LYS A 169 -9.42 -0.21 -18.78
CA LYS A 169 -8.89 0.96 -19.52
C LYS A 169 -7.75 0.55 -20.44
N PHE A 170 -6.86 -0.31 -19.98
CA PHE A 170 -5.80 -0.87 -20.83
C PHE A 170 -6.37 -1.62 -22.02
N ARG A 171 -7.34 -2.49 -21.82
CA ARG A 171 -8.02 -3.22 -22.92
C ARG A 171 -8.63 -2.26 -23.94
N TRP A 172 -9.32 -1.21 -23.50
CA TRP A 172 -9.89 -0.21 -24.41
C TRP A 172 -8.83 0.56 -25.20
N ALA A 173 -7.72 0.92 -24.55
CA ALA A 173 -6.63 1.63 -25.21
C ALA A 173 -5.96 0.75 -26.29
N VAL A 174 -5.72 -0.53 -25.99
CA VAL A 174 -5.09 -1.46 -26.93
C VAL A 174 -6.03 -1.87 -28.06
N ALA A 175 -7.32 -2.05 -27.78
CA ALA A 175 -8.31 -2.40 -28.79
C ALA A 175 -8.45 -1.33 -29.90
N GLY A 176 -8.10 -0.07 -29.59
CA GLY A 176 -8.07 1.03 -30.58
C GLY A 176 -6.84 1.03 -31.50
N VAL A 177 -5.80 0.25 -31.16
CA VAL A 177 -4.50 0.27 -31.87
C VAL A 177 -4.29 -0.94 -32.79
N GLY A 178 -4.98 -2.07 -32.55
CA GLY A 178 -4.84 -3.28 -33.36
C GLY A 178 -5.67 -4.46 -32.86
N GLN A 179 -5.59 -5.59 -33.58
CA GLN A 179 -6.27 -6.84 -33.20
C GLN A 179 -5.34 -7.71 -32.33
N THR A 180 -5.12 -7.34 -31.06
CA THR A 180 -4.37 -8.17 -30.11
C THR A 180 -5.31 -9.21 -29.49
N PRO A 181 -4.95 -10.51 -29.46
CA PRO A 181 -5.76 -11.53 -28.80
C PRO A 181 -5.93 -11.23 -27.28
N LEU A 182 -7.10 -11.54 -26.73
CA LEU A 182 -7.39 -11.30 -25.31
C LEU A 182 -6.39 -11.94 -24.36
N LEU A 183 -5.88 -13.13 -24.72
CA LEU A 183 -4.83 -13.83 -23.96
C LEU A 183 -3.56 -13.00 -23.85
N ASP A 184 -3.10 -12.45 -25.00
CA ASP A 184 -1.89 -11.63 -25.06
C ASP A 184 -2.07 -10.30 -24.33
N MET A 185 -3.23 -9.66 -24.44
CA MET A 185 -3.55 -8.43 -23.70
C MET A 185 -3.43 -8.62 -22.19
N GLY A 186 -3.89 -9.76 -21.65
CA GLY A 186 -3.78 -10.06 -20.22
C GLY A 186 -2.31 -10.24 -19.77
N ARG A 187 -1.53 -10.96 -20.57
CA ARG A 187 -0.08 -11.14 -20.35
C ARG A 187 0.66 -9.81 -20.38
N ASP A 188 0.39 -8.98 -21.38
CA ASP A 188 1.06 -7.70 -21.59
C ASP A 188 0.71 -6.72 -20.46
N TYR A 189 -0.56 -6.69 -20.01
CA TYR A 189 -0.96 -5.92 -18.84
C TYR A 189 -0.19 -6.32 -17.60
N LEU A 190 -0.05 -7.63 -17.34
CA LEU A 190 0.73 -8.14 -16.20
C LEU A 190 2.18 -7.64 -16.27
N GLY A 191 2.83 -7.76 -17.43
CA GLY A 191 4.20 -7.28 -17.64
C GLY A 191 4.35 -5.77 -17.42
N LEU A 192 3.36 -4.96 -17.82
CA LEU A 192 3.35 -3.52 -17.58
C LEU A 192 3.19 -3.16 -16.11
N VAL A 193 2.39 -3.92 -15.36
CA VAL A 193 2.27 -3.74 -13.91
C VAL A 193 3.58 -4.11 -13.20
N GLU A 194 4.18 -5.24 -13.55
CA GLU A 194 5.44 -5.71 -12.95
C GLU A 194 6.63 -4.79 -13.25
N SER A 195 6.70 -4.23 -14.46
CA SER A 195 7.71 -3.24 -14.83
C SER A 195 7.50 -1.87 -14.19
N GLY A 196 6.33 -1.64 -13.56
CA GLY A 196 5.97 -0.36 -12.96
C GLY A 196 5.58 0.73 -13.96
N LEU A 197 5.37 0.40 -15.24
CA LEU A 197 4.89 1.34 -16.26
C LEU A 197 3.43 1.72 -16.03
N ILE A 198 2.59 0.81 -15.55
CA ILE A 198 1.27 1.13 -15.01
C ILE A 198 1.46 1.55 -13.57
N GLY A 199 1.53 2.85 -13.36
CA GLY A 199 1.89 3.49 -12.11
C GLY A 199 0.83 3.42 -11.01
N ALA A 200 0.92 4.35 -10.08
CA ALA A 200 0.14 4.37 -8.86
C ALA A 200 -1.38 4.44 -9.10
N LEU A 201 -2.12 3.60 -8.39
CA LEU A 201 -3.54 3.78 -8.21
C LEU A 201 -3.81 4.82 -7.14
N PHE A 202 -4.55 5.85 -7.51
CA PHE A 202 -5.14 6.76 -6.55
C PHE A 202 -6.41 6.12 -5.96
N VAL A 203 -6.33 5.66 -4.72
CA VAL A 203 -7.50 5.19 -3.99
C VAL A 203 -8.22 6.40 -3.40
N ALA A 204 -9.17 6.97 -4.13
CA ALA A 204 -10.07 7.97 -3.59
C ALA A 204 -10.95 7.32 -2.50
N GLY A 205 -10.93 7.90 -1.30
CA GLY A 205 -11.73 7.39 -0.19
C GLY A 205 -13.23 7.49 -0.49
N TRP A 206 -13.95 6.39 -0.32
CA TRP A 206 -15.42 6.39 -0.26
C TRP A 206 -15.84 6.96 1.10
N GLN A 207 -17.01 7.56 1.13
CA GLN A 207 -17.67 8.21 2.29
C GLN A 207 -16.83 8.22 3.57
N GLU A 208 -16.06 9.29 3.72
CA GLU A 208 -15.22 9.46 4.90
C GLU A 208 -16.14 9.65 6.10
N ASN A 209 -16.04 8.79 7.09
CA ASN A 209 -16.66 9.07 8.39
C ASN A 209 -16.04 10.36 8.93
N GLU A 210 -16.82 11.45 8.93
CA GLU A 210 -16.35 12.77 9.36
C GLU A 210 -16.07 12.82 10.87
N ASP A 211 -16.73 11.97 11.66
CA ASP A 211 -16.56 11.84 13.11
C ASP A 211 -15.46 10.85 13.51
N ALA A 212 -14.39 10.78 12.76
CA ALA A 212 -13.26 9.91 13.03
C ALA A 212 -11.93 10.69 13.10
N VAL A 213 -11.03 10.23 13.97
CA VAL A 213 -9.66 10.75 14.04
C VAL A 213 -8.93 10.46 12.73
N LEU A 214 -8.50 11.50 12.04
CA LEU A 214 -7.72 11.35 10.80
C LEU A 214 -6.23 11.15 11.13
N ILE A 215 -5.69 10.06 10.68
CA ILE A 215 -4.25 9.76 10.73
C ILE A 215 -3.69 9.88 9.32
N ALA A 216 -2.79 10.84 9.10
CA ALA A 216 -2.24 11.11 7.78
C ALA A 216 -0.81 11.68 7.87
N PRO A 217 0.04 11.47 6.84
CA PRO A 217 1.24 12.26 6.68
C PRO A 217 0.90 13.74 6.58
N ALA A 218 1.79 14.60 7.09
CA ALA A 218 1.53 16.05 7.18
C ALA A 218 1.18 16.68 5.83
N TYR A 219 1.92 16.36 4.77
CA TYR A 219 1.60 16.85 3.41
C TYR A 219 0.25 16.37 2.91
N THR A 220 -0.10 15.13 3.17
CA THR A 220 -1.40 14.57 2.79
C THR A 220 -2.55 15.29 3.50
N PHE A 221 -2.37 15.60 4.78
CA PHE A 221 -3.34 16.42 5.53
C PHE A 221 -3.50 17.83 4.91
N LEU A 222 -2.38 18.47 4.54
CA LEU A 222 -2.41 19.78 3.89
C LEU A 222 -3.16 19.77 2.56
N MET A 223 -3.01 18.73 1.76
CA MET A 223 -3.69 18.58 0.47
C MET A 223 -5.21 18.47 0.62
N ARG A 224 -5.71 17.99 1.75
CA ARG A 224 -7.16 17.94 2.03
C ARG A 224 -7.79 19.30 2.30
N ASN A 225 -6.97 20.31 2.59
CA ASN A 225 -7.37 21.69 2.83
C ASN A 225 -8.52 21.85 3.85
N ARG A 226 -8.56 21.01 4.88
CA ARG A 226 -9.56 21.07 5.97
C ARG A 226 -8.94 21.59 7.25
N ALA A 227 -9.63 22.49 7.96
CA ALA A 227 -9.25 22.92 9.30
C ALA A 227 -9.81 21.95 10.34
N VAL A 228 -9.04 21.73 11.41
CA VAL A 228 -9.41 20.86 12.55
C VAL A 228 -9.23 21.62 13.86
N GLN A 229 -9.92 21.18 14.92
CA GLN A 229 -9.80 21.80 16.25
C GLN A 229 -8.44 21.50 16.88
N HIS A 230 -8.02 20.23 16.82
CA HIS A 230 -6.80 19.75 17.45
C HIS A 230 -5.91 19.03 16.41
N GLN A 231 -4.60 19.22 16.53
CA GLN A 231 -3.61 18.45 15.78
C GLN A 231 -2.67 17.77 16.75
N PHE A 232 -2.30 16.53 16.45
CA PHE A 232 -1.29 15.77 17.15
C PHE A 232 -0.12 15.52 16.20
N TRP A 233 0.99 16.21 16.45
CA TRP A 233 2.21 16.02 15.66
C TRP A 233 3.05 14.97 16.34
N LEU A 234 3.15 13.82 15.74
CA LEU A 234 3.85 12.68 16.28
C LEU A 234 5.26 12.58 15.71
N ASP A 235 6.14 11.95 16.47
CA ASP A 235 7.52 11.71 16.06
C ASP A 235 8.26 13.01 15.64
N VAL A 236 8.11 14.04 16.46
CA VAL A 236 8.61 15.40 16.18
C VAL A 236 10.13 15.44 16.07
N GLY A 237 10.83 14.50 16.69
CA GLY A 237 12.29 14.33 16.59
C GLY A 237 12.77 13.72 15.29
N SER A 238 11.87 13.19 14.46
CA SER A 238 12.24 12.53 13.21
C SER A 238 12.80 13.52 12.17
N SER A 239 13.83 13.09 11.44
CA SER A 239 14.37 13.81 10.28
C SER A 239 13.32 13.97 9.18
N GLY A 240 12.38 13.02 9.08
CA GLY A 240 11.31 13.01 8.06
C GLY A 240 10.41 14.25 8.05
N TRP A 241 10.41 15.09 9.07
CA TRP A 241 9.69 16.38 9.06
C TRP A 241 10.30 17.41 8.12
N ALA A 242 11.62 17.34 7.89
CA ALA A 242 12.36 18.27 7.03
C ALA A 242 12.90 17.62 5.77
N GLU A 243 12.94 16.28 5.74
CA GLU A 243 13.42 15.54 4.58
C GLU A 243 12.47 15.69 3.40
N ARG A 244 13.08 15.76 2.24
CA ARG A 244 12.44 15.75 0.95
C ARG A 244 12.65 14.40 0.29
N LEU A 245 11.65 13.94 -0.47
CA LEU A 245 11.85 12.85 -1.41
C LEU A 245 12.88 13.30 -2.45
N ASP A 246 14.04 12.67 -2.45
CA ASP A 246 15.07 12.91 -3.46
C ASP A 246 14.54 12.45 -4.82
N GLN A 247 14.30 13.43 -5.68
CA GLN A 247 13.96 13.21 -7.08
C GLN A 247 14.94 13.98 -7.95
N PRO A 248 16.13 13.44 -8.19
CA PRO A 248 17.21 14.16 -8.86
C PRO A 248 16.82 14.68 -10.25
N LEU A 249 15.98 13.95 -10.98
CA LEU A 249 15.50 14.34 -12.31
C LEU A 249 14.36 15.37 -12.30
N THR A 250 13.69 15.54 -11.17
CA THR A 250 12.53 16.45 -11.03
C THR A 250 12.72 17.43 -9.88
N HIS A 251 13.96 17.79 -9.57
CA HIS A 251 14.30 18.69 -8.48
C HIS A 251 13.76 20.11 -8.74
N PRO A 252 12.68 20.55 -8.03
CA PRO A 252 11.93 21.75 -8.43
C PRO A 252 12.70 23.06 -8.28
N TYR A 253 13.78 23.08 -7.52
CA TYR A 253 14.64 24.27 -7.42
C TYR A 253 15.64 24.34 -8.58
N VAL A 254 16.27 23.22 -8.91
CA VAL A 254 17.22 23.12 -10.02
C VAL A 254 16.50 23.26 -11.37
N LEU A 255 15.29 22.73 -11.49
CA LEU A 255 14.47 22.86 -12.69
C LEU A 255 13.70 24.18 -12.78
N SER A 256 13.81 25.05 -11.78
CA SER A 256 13.13 26.34 -11.82
C SER A 256 13.88 27.31 -12.74
N ARG A 257 13.14 28.19 -13.43
CA ARG A 257 13.72 29.30 -14.25
C ARG A 257 14.59 30.26 -13.44
N ARG A 258 14.58 30.16 -12.12
CA ARG A 258 15.41 31.02 -11.22
C ARG A 258 16.76 30.40 -10.93
N TRP A 259 17.00 29.16 -11.33
CA TRP A 259 18.29 28.49 -11.18
C TRP A 259 19.13 28.77 -12.42
N SER A 260 20.33 29.31 -12.25
CA SER A 260 21.25 29.55 -13.38
C SER A 260 21.93 28.23 -13.79
N GLU A 261 22.17 28.06 -15.09
CA GLU A 261 22.75 26.82 -15.65
C GLU A 261 24.13 26.50 -15.08
N ASP A 262 24.90 27.54 -14.71
CA ASP A 262 26.27 27.39 -14.17
C ASP A 262 26.31 27.17 -12.65
N ARG A 263 25.17 27.18 -11.97
CA ARG A 263 25.12 27.07 -10.52
C ARG A 263 25.07 25.58 -10.09
N ILE A 264 26.07 25.19 -9.29
CA ILE A 264 26.12 23.86 -8.67
C ILE A 264 25.32 23.86 -7.35
N TRP A 265 24.54 22.80 -7.12
CA TRP A 265 23.84 22.60 -5.86
C TRP A 265 24.85 22.32 -4.74
N THR A 266 24.74 23.03 -3.63
CA THR A 266 25.65 22.93 -2.48
C THR A 266 24.91 22.43 -1.25
N ASP A 267 25.65 21.99 -0.23
CA ASP A 267 25.10 21.61 1.08
C ASP A 267 24.34 22.78 1.75
N ALA A 268 24.78 23.99 1.52
CA ALA A 268 24.10 25.21 2.00
C ALA A 268 22.72 25.37 1.34
N ASP A 269 22.61 25.09 0.03
CA ASP A 269 21.32 25.10 -0.69
C ASP A 269 20.40 24.01 -0.16
N GLU A 270 20.94 22.83 0.14
CA GLU A 270 20.19 21.71 0.73
C GLU A 270 19.61 22.07 2.11
N VAL A 271 20.45 22.63 3.00
CA VAL A 271 20.01 23.07 4.33
C VAL A 271 18.96 24.18 4.23
N ALA A 272 19.19 25.19 3.41
CA ALA A 272 18.23 26.28 3.19
C ALA A 272 16.89 25.76 2.65
N THR A 273 16.93 24.80 1.74
CA THR A 273 15.73 24.18 1.17
C THR A 273 14.96 23.40 2.21
N LYS A 274 15.64 22.58 3.03
CA LYS A 274 15.02 21.83 4.13
C LYS A 274 14.36 22.78 5.14
N GLN A 275 15.02 23.85 5.52
CA GLN A 275 14.45 24.88 6.40
C GLN A 275 13.21 25.54 5.80
N GLN A 276 13.26 25.91 4.53
CA GLN A 276 12.13 26.54 3.84
C GLN A 276 10.95 25.59 3.69
N ASN A 277 11.20 24.31 3.40
CA ASN A 277 10.15 23.30 3.31
C ASN A 277 9.49 23.06 4.68
N LEU A 278 10.29 22.92 5.74
CA LEU A 278 9.79 22.78 7.10
C LEU A 278 8.94 24.01 7.50
N TYR A 279 9.43 25.22 7.24
CA TYR A 279 8.68 26.44 7.50
C TYR A 279 7.32 26.46 6.81
N ARG A 280 7.28 26.15 5.51
CA ARG A 280 6.03 26.11 4.72
C ARG A 280 5.06 25.04 5.27
N LEU A 281 5.60 23.86 5.62
CA LEU A 281 4.83 22.78 6.22
C LEU A 281 4.19 23.22 7.54
N LEU A 282 4.98 23.79 8.45
CA LEU A 282 4.52 24.23 9.76
C LEU A 282 3.47 25.35 9.65
N VAL A 283 3.71 26.37 8.81
CA VAL A 283 2.73 27.43 8.56
C VAL A 283 1.43 26.85 7.99
N GLY A 284 1.54 25.89 7.06
CA GLY A 284 0.38 25.22 6.50
C GLY A 284 -0.44 24.45 7.53
N LEU A 285 0.22 23.72 8.43
CA LEU A 285 -0.41 22.96 9.51
C LEU A 285 -1.04 23.90 10.55
N LEU A 286 -0.31 24.90 11.02
CA LEU A 286 -0.79 25.87 12.02
C LEU A 286 -2.03 26.63 11.54
N ARG A 287 -2.06 27.07 10.28
CA ARG A 287 -3.23 27.75 9.69
C ARG A 287 -4.47 26.87 9.64
N ARG A 288 -4.33 25.55 9.73
CA ARG A 288 -5.43 24.58 9.75
C ARG A 288 -5.75 24.03 11.14
N CYS A 289 -5.06 24.51 12.18
CA CYS A 289 -5.36 24.20 13.59
C CYS A 289 -6.11 25.36 14.23
N ARG A 290 -7.31 25.11 14.73
CA ARG A 290 -8.14 26.17 15.32
C ARG A 290 -7.88 26.39 16.80
N THR A 291 -7.54 25.33 17.54
CA THR A 291 -7.48 25.39 19.00
C THR A 291 -6.09 25.06 19.53
N ARG A 292 -5.57 23.85 19.30
CA ARG A 292 -4.34 23.39 19.94
C ARG A 292 -3.57 22.38 19.11
N VAL A 293 -2.25 22.51 19.12
CA VAL A 293 -1.31 21.50 18.62
C VAL A 293 -0.71 20.76 19.81
N HIS A 294 -0.74 19.44 19.75
CA HIS A 294 -0.11 18.55 20.72
C HIS A 294 1.15 17.92 20.07
N LEU A 295 2.26 17.96 20.79
CA LEU A 295 3.55 17.48 20.27
C LEU A 295 3.91 16.14 20.91
N GLY A 296 4.07 15.11 20.11
CA GLY A 296 4.56 13.81 20.52
C GLY A 296 6.07 13.70 20.23
N ILE A 297 6.89 13.81 21.25
CA ILE A 297 8.35 13.73 21.16
C ILE A 297 8.78 12.36 21.63
N THR A 298 9.55 11.65 20.82
CA THR A 298 10.20 10.39 21.17
C THR A 298 11.72 10.62 21.18
N GLN A 299 12.40 10.10 22.17
CA GLN A 299 13.85 10.20 22.24
C GLN A 299 14.54 9.25 21.25
N TRP A 300 13.93 8.10 21.01
CA TRP A 300 14.48 7.03 20.18
C TRP A 300 13.60 6.77 18.98
N GLY A 301 14.21 6.65 17.81
CA GLY A 301 13.54 6.21 16.59
C GLY A 301 13.31 4.71 16.54
N GLU A 302 12.59 4.23 15.52
CA GLU A 302 12.30 2.80 15.31
C GLU A 302 13.56 1.92 15.22
N GLN A 303 14.67 2.48 14.81
CA GLN A 303 15.96 1.79 14.69
C GLN A 303 16.84 1.94 15.96
N GLY A 304 16.32 2.52 17.02
CA GLY A 304 17.06 2.71 18.27
C GLY A 304 18.09 3.85 18.27
N PHE A 305 18.05 4.73 17.26
CA PHE A 305 18.89 5.94 17.23
C PHE A 305 18.18 7.13 17.87
N GLU A 306 18.97 7.99 18.54
CA GLU A 306 18.45 9.23 19.09
C GLU A 306 17.93 10.16 18.01
N GLN A 307 16.74 10.72 18.22
CA GLN A 307 16.08 11.57 17.26
C GLN A 307 16.27 13.05 17.58
N GLN A 308 17.06 13.73 16.76
CA GLN A 308 17.36 15.16 16.89
C GLN A 308 17.06 15.89 15.55
N GLY A 309 15.90 15.61 14.96
CA GLY A 309 15.48 16.23 13.70
C GLY A 309 15.32 17.75 13.82
N MET A 310 15.31 18.41 12.68
CA MET A 310 15.28 19.89 12.59
C MET A 310 14.06 20.49 13.32
N LEU A 311 12.89 19.84 13.29
CA LEU A 311 11.69 20.34 13.95
C LEU A 311 11.85 20.41 15.47
N VAL A 312 12.38 19.36 16.12
CA VAL A 312 12.57 19.37 17.57
C VAL A 312 13.59 20.45 17.99
N GLN A 313 14.64 20.66 17.20
CA GLN A 313 15.62 21.73 17.47
C GLN A 313 14.97 23.13 17.39
N VAL A 314 14.11 23.37 16.39
CA VAL A 314 13.36 24.65 16.28
C VAL A 314 12.44 24.83 17.47
N LEU A 315 11.70 23.79 17.86
CA LEU A 315 10.78 23.85 19.01
C LEU A 315 11.52 24.11 20.32
N GLN A 316 12.64 23.47 20.57
CA GLN A 316 13.47 23.71 21.76
C GLN A 316 13.94 25.16 21.84
N ARG A 317 14.35 25.77 20.71
CA ARG A 317 14.73 27.18 20.66
C ARG A 317 13.57 28.11 20.99
N VAL A 318 12.39 27.85 20.42
CA VAL A 318 11.20 28.67 20.63
C VAL A 318 10.70 28.57 22.08
N LEU A 319 10.63 27.35 22.62
CA LEU A 319 10.21 27.14 24.00
C LEU A 319 11.23 27.67 25.02
N GLY A 320 12.53 27.48 24.78
CA GLY A 320 13.60 28.01 25.64
C GLY A 320 13.69 29.56 25.63
N GLN A 321 13.20 30.22 24.59
CA GLN A 321 13.08 31.69 24.56
C GLN A 321 11.86 32.20 25.35
N GLY A 322 10.81 31.36 25.49
CA GLY A 322 9.60 31.68 26.28
C GLY A 322 9.78 31.61 27.77
N GLU A 323 10.84 30.95 28.27
CA GLU A 323 11.13 30.79 29.70
C GLU A 323 12.07 31.86 30.31
N LYS A 324 12.39 32.95 29.59
CA LYS A 324 13.09 34.04 30.26
C LYS A 324 12.12 34.72 31.25
N PRO A 325 12.34 34.59 32.57
CA PRO A 325 11.53 35.34 33.54
C PRO A 325 11.72 36.82 33.25
N GLN A 326 10.59 37.55 33.08
CA GLN A 326 10.61 39.00 33.24
C GLN A 326 11.20 39.29 34.61
N GLY A 327 12.46 39.75 34.61
CA GLY A 327 13.11 40.17 35.80
C GLY A 327 12.24 41.21 36.49
N VAL A 328 11.82 40.91 37.71
CA VAL A 328 11.22 41.84 38.63
C VAL A 328 12.28 42.91 38.89
N GLY A 329 12.18 44.03 38.18
CA GLY A 329 12.91 45.24 38.52
C GLY A 329 12.29 45.81 39.76
N GLY A 330 13.08 45.82 40.84
CA GLY A 330 12.77 46.52 42.07
C GLY A 330 12.78 48.01 41.92
#